data_f1e0ed12e783ded65fd9395b68e132d4
#
_entry.id   f1e0ed12e783ded65fd9395b68e132d4
#
_cell.length_a   1.000
_cell.length_b   1.000
_cell.length_c   1.000
_cell.angle_alpha   90.00
_cell.angle_beta   90.00
_cell.angle_gamma   90.00
#
_symmetry.space_group_name_H-M   'P 1'
#
loop_
_entity.id
_entity.type
_entity.pdbx_description
1 polymer ?
#
loop_
_entity_poly.entity_id
_entity_poly.type
_entity_poly.pdbx_seq_one_letter_code
_entity_poly.pdbx_strand_id
1 'polypeptide(L)'
;MKKRFQIAPLFAAGILASAVLSGCGDAPQQSQQQQTPQVEVITVQPESLELSTQLPGRTAAFRVAEVRPQVSGVLLERTFEEGTFVEKGQQLYQIDPATYEAELASAKAEVQRAKAVLRSSELRYNRFQELIEENAVSQDEFDSAEATYLQNKAAVALAEAQLKNARINLEYTKVNAPINGIIGRSNFTEGALVTASQQEPLVTINQLDPIYVDISQSSKQFMQLQADIQSGRIEANESGNAPVRLELNGLDFNQQGELLFSEVSVEEDTGAILLRAVFPNPDKTLYPGMFVRAAVSEGTINTALLLPQKAVTRDPRGRPYVMLVNDKNQVEQRMITTERAIGSDWLISSGVKEGDTIIVSGLQKVRPGATVQITNSASNEQQ
;
A
#
# COMPACT_ATOMS: atom_id res chain seq x y z
N MET A 1 53.39 55.69 -19.34
CA MET A 1 54.00 56.67 -18.41
C MET A 1 54.69 55.86 -17.32
N LYS A 2 56.00 55.53 -17.41
CA LYS A 2 57.17 56.26 -16.92
C LYS A 2 57.04 56.62 -15.45
N LYS A 3 57.79 55.94 -14.57
CA LYS A 3 59.10 56.27 -14.00
C LYS A 3 59.38 55.18 -12.97
N ARG A 4 60.44 54.38 -12.98
CA ARG A 4 61.87 54.59 -12.84
C ARG A 4 62.26 55.42 -11.62
N PHE A 5 63.03 54.81 -10.72
CA PHE A 5 64.39 55.21 -10.30
C PHE A 5 64.64 54.61 -8.92
N GLN A 6 65.64 53.95 -8.63
CA GLN A 6 67.10 53.85 -8.67
C GLN A 6 67.62 53.72 -7.23
N ILE A 7 68.43 52.70 -6.97
CA ILE A 7 69.88 52.59 -6.79
C ILE A 7 70.42 53.05 -5.39
N ALA A 8 70.83 52.08 -4.60
CA ALA A 8 72.16 51.71 -4.07
C ALA A 8 72.96 52.85 -3.33
N PRO A 9 74.15 52.55 -2.76
CA PRO A 9 74.71 51.53 -1.86
C PRO A 9 75.45 52.12 -0.69
N LEU A 10 76.17 51.38 0.15
CA LEU A 10 77.56 51.53 0.63
C LEU A 10 77.79 50.86 1.99
N PHE A 11 78.68 49.87 1.97
CA PHE A 11 80.03 49.86 2.61
C PHE A 11 80.05 50.24 4.10
N ALA A 12 80.55 49.47 4.99
CA ALA A 12 81.92 49.07 5.27
C ALA A 12 82.01 48.27 6.58
N ALA A 13 82.66 47.17 6.55
CA ALA A 13 83.92 46.88 7.22
C ALA A 13 83.94 46.86 8.77
N GLY A 14 84.42 45.75 9.29
CA GLY A 14 84.94 45.62 10.64
C GLY A 14 85.11 44.19 11.11
N ILE A 15 86.18 43.59 10.75
CA ILE A 15 87.02 42.53 11.25
C ILE A 15 87.20 42.61 12.77
N LEU A 16 87.17 41.51 13.47
CA LEU A 16 88.02 40.89 14.51
C LEU A 16 87.19 39.80 15.21
N ALA A 17 87.52 38.61 15.09
CA ALA A 17 88.65 37.79 15.54
C ALA A 17 88.25 36.93 16.76
N SER A 18 88.33 35.63 16.54
CA SER A 18 88.97 34.62 17.36
C SER A 18 88.23 34.05 18.63
N ALA A 19 88.04 32.82 18.49
CA ALA A 19 88.28 31.77 19.49
C ALA A 19 87.36 31.73 20.71
N VAL A 20 86.64 30.62 20.83
CA VAL A 20 87.03 29.59 21.81
C VAL A 20 86.34 28.27 21.40
N LEU A 21 87.13 27.22 21.28
CA LEU A 21 86.81 25.84 21.20
C LEU A 21 86.18 25.34 22.52
N SER A 22 85.48 24.23 22.40
CA SER A 22 85.21 23.20 23.42
C SER A 22 83.86 23.34 24.13
N GLY A 23 83.03 22.40 23.79
CA GLY A 23 81.83 22.03 24.50
C GLY A 23 81.10 20.90 23.77
N CYS A 24 81.73 19.74 23.63
CA CYS A 24 80.98 18.50 23.42
C CYS A 24 80.13 18.26 24.66
N GLY A 25 78.90 18.70 24.63
CA GLY A 25 77.86 18.23 25.58
C GLY A 25 76.96 17.30 24.84
N ASP A 26 77.01 16.02 25.17
CA ASP A 26 75.98 15.05 24.82
C ASP A 26 74.60 15.62 25.24
N ALA A 27 73.82 16.04 24.28
CA ALA A 27 72.45 16.32 24.50
C ALA A 27 71.78 14.94 24.76
N PRO A 28 71.07 14.76 25.90
CA PRO A 28 70.34 13.56 26.10
C PRO A 28 69.31 13.46 24.99
N GLN A 29 69.43 12.42 24.15
CA GLN A 29 68.31 12.03 23.28
C GLN A 29 67.10 11.82 24.19
N GLN A 30 66.21 12.86 24.20
CA GLN A 30 64.85 12.66 24.67
C GLN A 30 64.28 11.53 23.82
N SER A 31 64.28 10.35 24.38
CA SER A 31 63.46 9.27 23.90
C SER A 31 62.06 9.85 23.81
N GLN A 32 61.61 10.18 22.60
CA GLN A 32 60.19 10.40 22.33
C GLN A 32 59.49 9.15 22.84
N GLN A 33 58.98 9.25 24.07
CA GLN A 33 57.98 8.29 24.53
C GLN A 33 56.90 8.29 23.43
N GLN A 34 56.91 7.28 22.59
CA GLN A 34 55.83 6.98 21.65
C GLN A 34 54.58 6.88 22.50
N GLN A 35 53.83 7.99 22.60
CA GLN A 35 52.55 7.99 23.26
C GLN A 35 51.71 6.95 22.52
N THR A 36 51.38 5.87 23.26
CA THR A 36 50.53 4.80 22.75
C THR A 36 49.23 5.44 22.25
N PRO A 37 48.86 5.33 20.96
CA PRO A 37 47.65 5.95 20.43
C PRO A 37 46.42 5.49 21.20
N GLN A 38 45.62 6.44 21.65
CA GLN A 38 44.34 6.15 22.27
C GLN A 38 43.29 5.96 21.20
N VAL A 39 42.51 4.88 21.33
CA VAL A 39 41.42 4.49 20.39
C VAL A 39 40.15 4.17 21.16
N GLU A 40 39.02 4.56 20.59
CA GLU A 40 37.74 4.12 21.08
C GLU A 40 37.33 2.82 20.36
N VAL A 41 36.79 1.91 21.12
CA VAL A 41 36.41 0.59 20.61
C VAL A 41 34.95 0.26 20.98
N ILE A 42 34.37 -0.62 20.20
CA ILE A 42 33.11 -1.31 20.52
C ILE A 42 33.35 -2.82 20.50
N THR A 43 32.64 -3.53 21.36
CA THR A 43 32.58 -4.99 21.33
C THR A 43 31.37 -5.41 20.49
N VAL A 44 31.58 -6.25 19.51
CA VAL A 44 30.53 -6.76 18.63
C VAL A 44 29.63 -7.70 19.42
N GLN A 45 28.34 -7.39 19.44
CA GLN A 45 27.31 -8.24 20.02
C GLN A 45 26.27 -8.58 18.96
N PRO A 46 25.75 -9.82 18.96
CA PRO A 46 24.65 -10.15 18.07
C PRO A 46 23.36 -9.48 18.56
N GLU A 47 22.63 -8.89 17.64
CA GLU A 47 21.34 -8.26 17.89
C GLU A 47 20.26 -8.89 17.01
N SER A 48 19.01 -8.90 17.50
CA SER A 48 17.87 -9.28 16.68
C SER A 48 17.48 -8.11 15.80
N LEU A 49 17.54 -8.30 14.49
CA LEU A 49 17.26 -7.27 13.51
C LEU A 49 16.09 -7.69 12.62
N GLU A 50 14.99 -6.94 12.69
CA GLU A 50 13.88 -7.08 11.74
C GLU A 50 14.26 -6.34 10.44
N LEU A 51 14.37 -7.08 9.35
CA LEU A 51 14.63 -6.52 8.04
C LEU A 51 13.30 -6.12 7.40
N SER A 52 13.24 -4.90 6.87
CA SER A 52 12.11 -4.42 6.07
C SER A 52 12.59 -3.68 4.83
N THR A 53 11.84 -3.83 3.75
CA THR A 53 12.04 -3.02 2.55
C THR A 53 10.88 -2.05 2.39
N GLN A 54 11.21 -0.77 2.22
CA GLN A 54 10.24 0.28 1.93
C GLN A 54 9.94 0.32 0.43
N LEU A 55 8.68 0.12 0.09
CA LEU A 55 8.18 0.13 -1.27
C LEU A 55 7.20 1.28 -1.47
N PRO A 56 7.29 2.03 -2.57
CA PRO A 56 6.32 3.07 -2.87
C PRO A 56 4.98 2.44 -3.24
N GLY A 57 3.89 3.04 -2.74
CA GLY A 57 2.54 2.60 -3.04
C GLY A 57 1.54 3.75 -3.11
N ARG A 58 0.34 3.42 -3.58
CA ARG A 58 -0.82 4.32 -3.58
C ARG A 58 -2.01 3.61 -2.98
N THR A 59 -2.76 4.34 -2.18
CA THR A 59 -4.02 3.85 -1.64
C THR A 59 -5.09 3.77 -2.72
N ALA A 60 -5.95 2.76 -2.64
CA ALA A 60 -7.11 2.58 -3.51
C ALA A 60 -8.33 2.18 -2.66
N ALA A 61 -9.52 2.60 -3.06
CA ALA A 61 -10.73 2.20 -2.35
C ALA A 61 -10.92 0.69 -2.44
N PHE A 62 -11.40 0.07 -1.35
CA PHE A 62 -11.71 -1.36 -1.33
C PHE A 62 -12.79 -1.72 -2.35
N ARG A 63 -13.82 -0.87 -2.45
CA ARG A 63 -14.86 -0.95 -3.48
C ARG A 63 -15.22 0.45 -3.93
N VAL A 64 -15.48 0.58 -5.23
CA VAL A 64 -16.00 1.78 -5.86
C VAL A 64 -17.33 1.42 -6.50
N ALA A 65 -18.38 2.15 -6.17
CA ALA A 65 -19.67 1.98 -6.81
C ALA A 65 -20.09 3.27 -7.50
N GLU A 66 -20.20 3.23 -8.81
CA GLU A 66 -20.78 4.28 -9.62
C GLU A 66 -22.29 4.11 -9.65
N VAL A 67 -23.01 5.05 -9.05
CA VAL A 67 -24.47 5.02 -9.00
C VAL A 67 -25.01 5.67 -10.27
N ARG A 68 -25.70 4.86 -11.08
CA ARG A 68 -26.30 5.29 -12.36
C ARG A 68 -27.80 5.09 -12.32
N PRO A 69 -28.59 5.97 -12.98
CA PRO A 69 -30.05 5.80 -13.03
C PRO A 69 -30.41 4.60 -13.90
N GLN A 70 -31.39 3.82 -13.47
CA GLN A 70 -31.92 2.68 -14.23
C GLN A 70 -33.16 3.05 -15.03
N VAL A 71 -33.78 4.20 -14.72
CA VAL A 71 -34.95 4.77 -15.40
C VAL A 71 -34.69 6.23 -15.74
N SER A 72 -35.40 6.77 -16.72
CA SER A 72 -35.27 8.14 -17.18
C SER A 72 -36.30 9.05 -16.51
N GLY A 73 -35.93 10.26 -16.17
CA GLY A 73 -36.86 11.26 -15.61
C GLY A 73 -36.17 12.46 -15.02
N VAL A 74 -36.92 13.38 -14.46
CA VAL A 74 -36.37 14.55 -13.77
C VAL A 74 -35.98 14.15 -12.35
N LEU A 75 -34.78 14.58 -11.91
CA LEU A 75 -34.31 14.38 -10.54
C LEU A 75 -35.05 15.35 -9.62
N LEU A 76 -35.92 14.88 -8.76
CA LEU A 76 -36.72 15.71 -7.87
C LEU A 76 -35.97 16.15 -6.62
N GLU A 77 -35.24 15.19 -6.00
CA GLU A 77 -34.64 15.38 -4.68
C GLU A 77 -33.36 14.60 -4.54
N ARG A 78 -32.39 15.16 -3.80
CA ARG A 78 -31.19 14.51 -3.32
C ARG A 78 -31.27 14.40 -1.79
N THR A 79 -31.27 13.19 -1.26
CA THR A 79 -31.55 12.87 0.15
C THR A 79 -30.29 12.66 1.02
N PHE A 80 -29.11 12.99 0.51
CA PHE A 80 -27.84 12.83 1.22
C PHE A 80 -27.01 14.11 1.19
N GLU A 81 -26.05 14.21 2.13
CA GLU A 81 -24.99 15.23 2.13
C GLU A 81 -23.72 14.65 1.52
N GLU A 82 -23.06 15.43 0.65
CA GLU A 82 -21.82 15.05 -0.01
C GLU A 82 -20.69 14.86 1.02
N GLY A 83 -19.86 13.83 0.83
CA GLY A 83 -18.76 13.52 1.74
C GLY A 83 -19.17 12.77 3.02
N THR A 84 -20.46 12.47 3.21
CA THR A 84 -20.94 11.71 4.37
C THR A 84 -20.90 10.20 4.13
N PHE A 85 -21.03 9.43 5.20
CA PHE A 85 -21.19 7.98 5.12
C PHE A 85 -22.64 7.63 4.79
N VAL A 86 -22.81 6.71 3.84
CA VAL A 86 -24.10 6.15 3.46
C VAL A 86 -24.12 4.64 3.63
N GLU A 87 -25.28 4.11 3.99
CA GLU A 87 -25.50 2.67 4.14
C GLU A 87 -26.07 2.07 2.86
N LYS A 88 -25.75 0.82 2.59
CA LYS A 88 -26.36 0.05 1.50
C LYS A 88 -27.88 0.02 1.63
N GLY A 89 -28.57 0.40 0.55
CA GLY A 89 -30.04 0.49 0.52
C GLY A 89 -30.58 1.87 0.94
N GLN A 90 -29.75 2.77 1.47
CA GLN A 90 -30.15 4.16 1.74
C GLN A 90 -30.52 4.86 0.44
N GLN A 91 -31.68 5.54 0.42
CA GLN A 91 -32.12 6.33 -0.72
C GLN A 91 -31.19 7.53 -0.89
N LEU A 92 -30.73 7.76 -2.12
CA LEU A 92 -29.82 8.85 -2.49
C LEU A 92 -30.53 9.92 -3.32
N TYR A 93 -31.36 9.48 -4.25
CA TYR A 93 -32.10 10.37 -5.14
C TYR A 93 -33.53 9.89 -5.34
N GLN A 94 -34.39 10.83 -5.67
CA GLN A 94 -35.74 10.57 -6.17
C GLN A 94 -35.86 11.08 -7.59
N ILE A 95 -36.11 10.18 -8.53
CA ILE A 95 -36.52 10.50 -9.91
C ILE A 95 -38.05 10.65 -9.91
N ASP A 96 -38.60 11.52 -10.75
CA ASP A 96 -40.06 11.76 -10.84
C ASP A 96 -40.81 10.43 -11.06
N PRO A 97 -41.65 9.99 -10.10
CA PRO A 97 -42.37 8.74 -10.20
C PRO A 97 -43.69 8.84 -10.95
N ALA A 98 -44.19 10.01 -11.29
CA ALA A 98 -45.56 10.21 -11.75
C ALA A 98 -45.93 9.37 -12.97
N THR A 99 -45.04 9.28 -13.96
CA THR A 99 -45.30 8.45 -15.16
C THR A 99 -45.27 6.97 -14.84
N TYR A 100 -44.38 6.51 -13.95
CA TYR A 100 -44.24 5.13 -13.52
C TYR A 100 -45.38 4.67 -12.60
N GLU A 101 -45.93 5.58 -11.79
CA GLU A 101 -47.15 5.34 -11.01
C GLU A 101 -48.37 5.16 -11.91
N ALA A 102 -48.52 5.96 -12.96
CA ALA A 102 -49.55 5.80 -13.94
C ALA A 102 -49.44 4.48 -14.71
N GLU A 103 -48.23 4.06 -15.12
CA GLU A 103 -47.96 2.77 -15.76
C GLU A 103 -48.33 1.63 -14.83
N LEU A 104 -47.96 1.70 -13.55
CA LEU A 104 -48.29 0.70 -12.54
C LEU A 104 -49.82 0.59 -12.35
N ALA A 105 -50.53 1.70 -12.31
CA ALA A 105 -51.98 1.74 -12.20
C ALA A 105 -52.64 1.09 -13.43
N SER A 106 -52.17 1.38 -14.64
CA SER A 106 -52.62 0.79 -15.90
C SER A 106 -52.39 -0.73 -15.92
N ALA A 107 -51.20 -1.19 -15.56
CA ALA A 107 -50.86 -2.63 -15.49
C ALA A 107 -51.70 -3.36 -14.45
N LYS A 108 -52.01 -2.75 -13.30
CA LYS A 108 -52.95 -3.30 -12.31
C LYS A 108 -54.34 -3.49 -12.88
N ALA A 109 -54.85 -2.52 -13.60
CA ALA A 109 -56.17 -2.59 -14.24
C ALA A 109 -56.22 -3.71 -15.30
N GLU A 110 -55.15 -3.88 -16.08
CA GLU A 110 -55.02 -4.95 -17.07
C GLU A 110 -55.05 -6.35 -16.46
N VAL A 111 -54.37 -6.56 -15.33
CA VAL A 111 -54.47 -7.82 -14.57
C VAL A 111 -55.91 -8.08 -14.11
N GLN A 112 -56.63 -7.07 -13.60
CA GLN A 112 -58.02 -7.22 -13.19
C GLN A 112 -58.92 -7.58 -14.39
N ARG A 113 -58.73 -6.95 -15.55
CA ARG A 113 -59.45 -7.27 -16.78
C ARG A 113 -59.17 -8.72 -17.21
N ALA A 114 -57.92 -9.12 -17.28
CA ALA A 114 -57.53 -10.50 -17.68
C ALA A 114 -58.10 -11.56 -16.71
N LYS A 115 -58.06 -11.27 -15.40
CA LYS A 115 -58.68 -12.17 -14.39
C LYS A 115 -60.21 -12.32 -14.54
N ALA A 116 -60.91 -11.23 -14.89
CA ALA A 116 -62.36 -11.28 -15.13
C ALA A 116 -62.69 -12.13 -16.35
N VAL A 117 -61.89 -12.00 -17.45
CA VAL A 117 -62.06 -12.80 -18.66
C VAL A 117 -61.75 -14.30 -18.39
N LEU A 118 -60.64 -14.55 -17.65
CA LEU A 118 -60.32 -15.92 -17.23
C LEU A 118 -61.42 -16.55 -16.42
N ARG A 119 -61.98 -15.82 -15.44
CA ARG A 119 -63.10 -16.34 -14.62
C ARG A 119 -64.32 -16.72 -15.45
N SER A 120 -64.67 -15.94 -16.47
CA SER A 120 -65.76 -16.27 -17.39
C SER A 120 -65.48 -17.55 -18.20
N SER A 121 -64.26 -17.67 -18.75
CA SER A 121 -63.88 -18.88 -19.52
C SER A 121 -63.71 -20.13 -18.62
N GLU A 122 -63.25 -19.99 -17.38
CA GLU A 122 -63.17 -21.08 -16.40
C GLU A 122 -64.57 -21.66 -16.06
N LEU A 123 -65.57 -20.76 -15.81
CA LEU A 123 -66.94 -21.17 -15.55
C LEU A 123 -67.52 -21.87 -16.76
N ARG A 124 -67.22 -21.47 -17.99
CA ARG A 124 -67.61 -22.10 -19.21
C ARG A 124 -66.97 -23.47 -19.36
N TYR A 125 -65.68 -23.58 -19.20
CA TYR A 125 -64.91 -24.81 -19.26
C TYR A 125 -65.48 -25.86 -18.25
N ASN A 126 -65.61 -25.48 -16.97
CA ASN A 126 -66.14 -26.38 -15.93
C ASN A 126 -67.56 -26.90 -16.28
N ARG A 127 -68.41 -26.02 -16.82
CA ARG A 127 -69.73 -26.44 -17.26
C ARG A 127 -69.67 -27.44 -18.43
N PHE A 128 -68.83 -27.23 -19.41
CA PHE A 128 -68.62 -28.09 -20.55
C PHE A 128 -67.97 -29.42 -20.13
N GLN A 129 -67.13 -29.42 -19.10
CA GLN A 129 -66.57 -30.63 -18.50
C GLN A 129 -67.65 -31.54 -17.87
N GLU A 130 -68.62 -30.97 -17.19
CA GLU A 130 -69.74 -31.71 -16.67
C GLU A 130 -70.68 -32.28 -17.79
N LEU A 131 -70.98 -31.45 -18.82
CA LEU A 131 -71.84 -31.81 -19.93
C LEU A 131 -71.25 -32.87 -20.86
N ILE A 132 -69.91 -32.92 -21.06
CA ILE A 132 -69.27 -33.95 -21.90
C ILE A 132 -69.38 -35.34 -21.24
N GLU A 133 -69.29 -35.43 -19.91
CA GLU A 133 -69.46 -36.65 -19.18
C GLU A 133 -70.91 -37.23 -19.37
N GLU A 134 -71.92 -36.39 -19.55
CA GLU A 134 -73.26 -36.70 -19.81
C GLU A 134 -73.60 -36.88 -21.32
N ASN A 135 -72.59 -36.78 -22.22
CA ASN A 135 -72.76 -36.78 -23.69
C ASN A 135 -73.71 -35.67 -24.21
N ALA A 136 -73.85 -34.57 -23.48
CA ALA A 136 -74.74 -33.46 -23.83
C ALA A 136 -74.11 -32.39 -24.73
N VAL A 137 -72.82 -32.47 -25.00
CA VAL A 137 -72.05 -31.58 -25.89
C VAL A 137 -71.09 -32.40 -26.75
N SER A 138 -70.61 -31.83 -27.89
CA SER A 138 -69.63 -32.48 -28.74
C SER A 138 -68.24 -32.34 -28.17
N GLN A 139 -67.31 -33.26 -28.52
CA GLN A 139 -65.86 -33.18 -28.15
C GLN A 139 -65.21 -31.87 -28.65
N ASP A 140 -65.58 -31.44 -29.86
CA ASP A 140 -65.03 -30.18 -30.46
C ASP A 140 -65.43 -28.95 -29.67
N GLU A 141 -66.64 -28.90 -29.13
CA GLU A 141 -67.10 -27.79 -28.28
C GLU A 141 -66.38 -27.77 -26.92
N PHE A 142 -66.11 -28.94 -26.33
CA PHE A 142 -65.34 -29.06 -25.10
C PHE A 142 -63.90 -28.63 -25.32
N ASP A 143 -63.25 -29.18 -26.36
CA ASP A 143 -61.83 -28.81 -26.69
C ASP A 143 -61.68 -27.30 -26.97
N SER A 144 -62.69 -26.71 -27.63
CA SER A 144 -62.68 -25.22 -27.86
C SER A 144 -62.84 -24.42 -26.56
N ALA A 145 -63.68 -24.93 -25.61
CA ALA A 145 -63.80 -24.27 -24.29
C ALA A 145 -62.53 -24.40 -23.45
N GLU A 146 -61.89 -25.58 -23.48
CA GLU A 146 -60.60 -25.81 -22.82
C GLU A 146 -59.49 -24.91 -23.41
N ALA A 147 -59.35 -24.89 -24.73
CA ALA A 147 -58.38 -24.02 -25.40
C ALA A 147 -58.55 -22.54 -25.01
N THR A 148 -59.81 -22.05 -24.96
CA THR A 148 -60.13 -20.69 -24.56
C THR A 148 -59.77 -20.43 -23.09
N TYR A 149 -60.02 -21.37 -22.19
CA TYR A 149 -59.64 -21.28 -20.79
C TYR A 149 -58.09 -21.20 -20.65
N LEU A 150 -57.36 -22.11 -21.32
CA LEU A 150 -55.90 -22.12 -21.29
C LEU A 150 -55.30 -20.84 -21.87
N GLN A 151 -55.86 -20.33 -22.97
CA GLN A 151 -55.45 -19.06 -23.57
C GLN A 151 -55.62 -17.88 -22.59
N ASN A 152 -56.80 -17.81 -21.92
CA ASN A 152 -57.05 -16.73 -20.96
C ASN A 152 -56.19 -16.87 -19.68
N LYS A 153 -55.89 -18.10 -19.28
CA LYS A 153 -54.93 -18.36 -18.19
C LYS A 153 -53.53 -17.83 -18.53
N ALA A 154 -53.07 -18.06 -19.77
CA ALA A 154 -51.80 -17.52 -20.25
C ALA A 154 -51.84 -15.98 -20.33
N ALA A 155 -52.99 -15.39 -20.71
CA ALA A 155 -53.16 -13.94 -20.76
C ALA A 155 -53.05 -13.28 -19.37
N VAL A 156 -53.57 -13.94 -18.30
CA VAL A 156 -53.38 -13.47 -16.92
C VAL A 156 -51.88 -13.49 -16.53
N ALA A 157 -51.19 -14.58 -16.86
CA ALA A 157 -49.75 -14.68 -16.56
C ALA A 157 -48.92 -13.56 -17.26
N LEU A 158 -49.28 -13.24 -18.51
CA LEU A 158 -48.66 -12.12 -19.26
C LEU A 158 -48.94 -10.79 -18.58
N ALA A 159 -50.16 -10.49 -18.20
CA ALA A 159 -50.56 -9.26 -17.52
C ALA A 159 -49.87 -9.11 -16.15
N GLU A 160 -49.74 -10.21 -15.40
CA GLU A 160 -49.01 -10.24 -14.11
C GLU A 160 -47.49 -9.96 -14.31
N ALA A 161 -46.89 -10.49 -15.38
CA ALA A 161 -45.51 -10.17 -15.74
C ALA A 161 -45.31 -8.66 -16.07
N GLN A 162 -46.27 -8.09 -16.82
CA GLN A 162 -46.26 -6.64 -17.13
C GLN A 162 -46.42 -5.79 -15.85
N LEU A 163 -47.32 -6.17 -14.95
CA LEU A 163 -47.47 -5.53 -13.63
C LEU A 163 -46.18 -5.58 -12.82
N LYS A 164 -45.47 -6.71 -12.83
CA LYS A 164 -44.18 -6.84 -12.16
C LYS A 164 -43.15 -5.88 -12.73
N ASN A 165 -43.06 -5.76 -14.07
CA ASN A 165 -42.13 -4.83 -14.72
C ASN A 165 -42.45 -3.38 -14.36
N ALA A 166 -43.72 -2.96 -14.40
CA ALA A 166 -44.11 -1.61 -14.01
C ALA A 166 -43.79 -1.31 -12.54
N ARG A 167 -43.91 -2.30 -11.64
CA ARG A 167 -43.51 -2.14 -10.24
C ARG A 167 -42.00 -1.96 -10.09
N ILE A 168 -41.20 -2.76 -10.83
CA ILE A 168 -39.72 -2.64 -10.82
C ILE A 168 -39.28 -1.25 -11.34
N ASN A 169 -39.88 -0.76 -12.41
CA ASN A 169 -39.56 0.55 -12.95
C ASN A 169 -39.88 1.67 -11.96
N LEU A 170 -41.01 1.57 -11.25
CA LEU A 170 -41.36 2.51 -10.19
C LEU A 170 -40.35 2.43 -9.02
N GLU A 171 -39.91 1.24 -8.64
CA GLU A 171 -38.89 1.08 -7.61
C GLU A 171 -37.55 1.74 -8.03
N TYR A 172 -37.17 1.63 -9.29
CA TYR A 172 -35.95 2.26 -9.83
C TYR A 172 -36.00 3.79 -9.87
N THR A 173 -37.17 4.43 -9.67
CA THR A 173 -37.22 5.87 -9.46
C THR A 173 -36.59 6.30 -8.13
N LYS A 174 -36.49 5.37 -7.16
CA LYS A 174 -35.73 5.52 -5.91
C LYS A 174 -34.33 4.98 -6.14
N VAL A 175 -33.36 5.88 -6.31
CA VAL A 175 -31.97 5.50 -6.50
C VAL A 175 -31.32 5.27 -5.14
N ASN A 176 -30.96 4.03 -4.86
CA ASN A 176 -30.40 3.61 -3.57
C ASN A 176 -28.89 3.30 -3.66
N ALA A 177 -28.19 3.44 -2.53
CA ALA A 177 -26.77 3.08 -2.39
C ALA A 177 -26.57 1.56 -2.56
N PRO A 178 -25.73 1.10 -3.49
CA PRO A 178 -25.48 -0.33 -3.71
C PRO A 178 -24.49 -0.93 -2.68
N ILE A 179 -23.65 -0.10 -2.05
CA ILE A 179 -22.67 -0.48 -1.03
C ILE A 179 -22.66 0.53 0.12
N ASN A 180 -22.09 0.13 1.26
CA ASN A 180 -21.71 1.06 2.33
C ASN A 180 -20.45 1.82 1.92
N GLY A 181 -20.36 3.11 2.25
CA GLY A 181 -19.15 3.89 1.96
C GLY A 181 -19.33 5.39 2.10
N ILE A 182 -18.28 6.13 1.79
CA ILE A 182 -18.33 7.60 1.72
C ILE A 182 -18.82 7.99 0.33
N ILE A 183 -19.90 8.75 0.31
CA ILE A 183 -20.48 9.26 -0.92
C ILE A 183 -19.72 10.49 -1.40
N GLY A 184 -19.41 10.54 -2.68
CA GLY A 184 -18.71 11.67 -3.30
C GLY A 184 -19.62 12.84 -3.61
N ARG A 185 -19.12 13.75 -4.46
CA ARG A 185 -19.89 14.87 -4.98
C ARG A 185 -20.92 14.37 -6.00
N SER A 186 -22.11 14.93 -5.98
CA SER A 186 -23.15 14.71 -6.99
C SER A 186 -22.76 15.39 -8.32
N ASN A 187 -22.86 14.67 -9.42
CA ASN A 187 -22.64 15.22 -10.76
C ASN A 187 -23.88 15.93 -11.32
N PHE A 188 -25.05 15.68 -10.73
CA PHE A 188 -26.34 16.23 -11.16
C PHE A 188 -27.03 16.95 -10.01
N THR A 189 -27.74 18.03 -10.34
CA THR A 189 -28.54 18.80 -9.39
C THR A 189 -30.01 18.46 -9.53
N GLU A 190 -30.81 18.82 -8.54
CA GLU A 190 -32.26 18.75 -8.60
C GLU A 190 -32.81 19.55 -9.80
N GLY A 191 -33.80 19.01 -10.47
CA GLY A 191 -34.33 19.55 -11.72
C GLY A 191 -33.61 19.03 -12.97
N ALA A 192 -32.49 18.37 -12.88
CA ALA A 192 -31.78 17.78 -14.02
C ALA A 192 -32.57 16.62 -14.62
N LEU A 193 -32.56 16.50 -15.94
CA LEU A 193 -33.09 15.34 -16.64
C LEU A 193 -31.99 14.29 -16.70
N VAL A 194 -32.27 13.07 -16.19
CA VAL A 194 -31.40 11.92 -16.24
C VAL A 194 -31.98 10.83 -17.15
N THR A 195 -31.11 10.02 -17.75
CA THR A 195 -31.51 8.97 -18.68
C THR A 195 -31.02 7.61 -18.21
N ALA A 196 -31.81 6.58 -18.45
CA ALA A 196 -31.44 5.21 -18.08
C ALA A 196 -30.08 4.82 -18.66
N SER A 197 -29.21 4.24 -17.82
CA SER A 197 -27.89 3.74 -18.22
C SER A 197 -26.95 4.77 -18.84
N GLN A 198 -27.11 6.06 -18.54
CA GLN A 198 -26.19 7.12 -18.99
C GLN A 198 -24.75 6.82 -18.58
N GLN A 199 -23.76 7.31 -19.37
CA GLN A 199 -22.33 7.07 -19.11
C GLN A 199 -21.84 7.77 -17.84
N GLU A 200 -22.31 8.98 -17.60
CA GLU A 200 -21.93 9.74 -16.41
C GLU A 200 -22.73 9.27 -15.20
N PRO A 201 -22.07 8.83 -14.11
CA PRO A 201 -22.75 8.44 -12.89
C PRO A 201 -23.36 9.64 -12.18
N LEU A 202 -24.45 9.44 -11.45
CA LEU A 202 -25.03 10.45 -10.56
C LEU A 202 -24.06 10.81 -9.45
N VAL A 203 -23.44 9.80 -8.86
CA VAL A 203 -22.51 9.92 -7.75
C VAL A 203 -21.66 8.65 -7.65
N THR A 204 -20.48 8.77 -7.07
CA THR A 204 -19.60 7.64 -6.76
C THR A 204 -19.55 7.42 -5.26
N ILE A 205 -19.65 6.17 -4.82
CA ILE A 205 -19.50 5.76 -3.42
C ILE A 205 -18.22 4.95 -3.29
N ASN A 206 -17.36 5.34 -2.34
CA ASN A 206 -16.10 4.68 -2.06
C ASN A 206 -16.16 3.99 -0.69
N GLN A 207 -15.94 2.69 -0.66
CA GLN A 207 -15.72 1.96 0.58
C GLN A 207 -14.26 2.13 0.98
N LEU A 208 -14.02 2.78 2.13
CA LEU A 208 -12.68 3.13 2.62
C LEU A 208 -12.16 2.21 3.71
N ASP A 209 -13.02 1.39 4.31
CA ASP A 209 -12.65 0.41 5.32
C ASP A 209 -13.19 -0.98 4.93
N PRO A 210 -12.27 -1.95 4.76
CA PRO A 210 -10.83 -1.80 4.65
C PRO A 210 -10.40 -0.95 3.43
N ILE A 211 -9.11 -0.61 3.32
CA ILE A 211 -8.55 0.11 2.17
C ILE A 211 -7.45 -0.73 1.51
N TYR A 212 -7.30 -0.62 0.20
CA TYR A 212 -6.20 -1.21 -0.53
C TYR A 212 -5.01 -0.26 -0.63
N VAL A 213 -3.83 -0.84 -0.70
CA VAL A 213 -2.59 -0.17 -1.09
C VAL A 213 -1.98 -0.94 -2.25
N ASP A 214 -1.89 -0.30 -3.37
CA ASP A 214 -1.25 -0.82 -4.58
C ASP A 214 0.24 -0.44 -4.55
N ILE A 215 1.11 -1.45 -4.49
CA ILE A 215 2.56 -1.35 -4.31
C ILE A 215 3.22 -1.78 -5.61
N SER A 216 4.04 -0.91 -6.20
CA SER A 216 4.78 -1.22 -7.42
C SER A 216 6.17 -1.74 -7.08
N GLN A 217 6.53 -2.91 -7.63
CA GLN A 217 7.79 -3.59 -7.37
C GLN A 217 8.40 -4.17 -8.65
N SER A 218 9.74 -4.24 -8.71
CA SER A 218 10.39 -4.91 -9.84
C SER A 218 10.20 -6.41 -9.78
N SER A 219 10.16 -7.07 -10.96
CA SER A 219 10.02 -8.53 -11.06
C SER A 219 11.10 -9.29 -10.29
N LYS A 220 12.33 -8.74 -10.25
CA LYS A 220 13.44 -9.33 -9.50
C LYS A 220 13.18 -9.33 -7.99
N GLN A 221 12.73 -8.20 -7.45
CA GLN A 221 12.43 -8.07 -6.02
C GLN A 221 11.24 -8.95 -5.63
N PHE A 222 10.23 -9.05 -6.48
CA PHE A 222 9.09 -9.94 -6.27
C PHE A 222 9.51 -11.41 -6.19
N MET A 223 10.35 -11.88 -7.13
CA MET A 223 10.86 -13.25 -7.09
C MET A 223 11.67 -13.53 -5.83
N GLN A 224 12.45 -12.55 -5.36
CA GLN A 224 13.20 -12.67 -4.11
C GLN A 224 12.25 -12.77 -2.92
N LEU A 225 11.26 -11.90 -2.84
CA LEU A 225 10.24 -11.92 -1.78
C LEU A 225 9.51 -13.27 -1.73
N GLN A 226 9.13 -13.81 -2.89
CA GLN A 226 8.51 -15.14 -2.98
C GLN A 226 9.43 -16.26 -2.48
N ALA A 227 10.72 -16.21 -2.86
CA ALA A 227 11.72 -17.19 -2.39
C ALA A 227 11.92 -17.10 -0.87
N ASP A 228 11.89 -15.89 -0.31
CA ASP A 228 12.06 -15.64 1.12
C ASP A 228 10.87 -16.14 1.95
N ILE A 229 9.65 -16.02 1.40
CA ILE A 229 8.44 -16.62 2.00
C ILE A 229 8.51 -18.15 1.91
N GLN A 230 8.83 -18.72 0.74
CA GLN A 230 8.91 -20.19 0.56
C GLN A 230 10.00 -20.83 1.42
N SER A 231 11.09 -20.13 1.68
CA SER A 231 12.17 -20.61 2.55
C SER A 231 11.88 -20.44 4.05
N GLY A 232 10.74 -19.82 4.42
CA GLY A 232 10.38 -19.55 5.81
C GLY A 232 11.18 -18.42 6.47
N ARG A 233 11.90 -17.62 5.70
CA ARG A 233 12.58 -16.41 6.22
C ARG A 233 11.60 -15.31 6.57
N ILE A 234 10.51 -15.22 5.82
CA ILE A 234 9.40 -14.33 6.10
C ILE A 234 8.26 -15.17 6.66
N GLU A 235 7.79 -14.83 7.84
CA GLU A 235 6.62 -15.46 8.43
C GLU A 235 5.38 -14.98 7.67
N ALA A 236 4.82 -15.86 6.85
CA ALA A 236 3.52 -15.65 6.25
C ALA A 236 2.42 -16.20 7.17
N ASN A 237 1.23 -15.59 7.13
CA ASN A 237 0.07 -16.12 7.85
C ASN A 237 -0.40 -17.45 7.23
N GLU A 238 -1.42 -18.09 7.84
CA GLU A 238 -1.98 -19.36 7.35
C GLU A 238 -2.47 -19.30 5.89
N SER A 239 -2.80 -18.10 5.40
CA SER A 239 -3.21 -17.84 4.01
C SER A 239 -2.04 -17.55 3.06
N GLY A 240 -0.80 -17.58 3.55
CA GLY A 240 0.39 -17.28 2.76
C GLY A 240 0.65 -15.78 2.54
N ASN A 241 -0.06 -14.90 3.25
CA ASN A 241 0.09 -13.44 3.14
C ASN A 241 1.22 -12.95 4.06
N ALA A 242 2.05 -12.02 3.58
CA ALA A 242 3.10 -11.40 4.39
C ALA A 242 2.57 -10.15 5.11
N PRO A 243 2.99 -9.90 6.36
CA PRO A 243 2.63 -8.69 7.07
C PRO A 243 3.31 -7.46 6.45
N VAL A 244 2.55 -6.36 6.37
CA VAL A 244 3.00 -5.08 5.82
C VAL A 244 2.62 -3.97 6.77
N ARG A 245 3.53 -3.02 7.00
CA ARG A 245 3.25 -1.78 7.73
C ARG A 245 3.22 -0.60 6.77
N LEU A 246 2.41 0.41 7.08
CA LEU A 246 2.41 1.66 6.32
C LEU A 246 3.18 2.74 7.08
N GLU A 247 4.06 3.41 6.35
CA GLU A 247 4.68 4.64 6.79
C GLU A 247 4.08 5.80 5.99
N LEU A 248 3.41 6.69 6.69
CA LEU A 248 2.92 7.95 6.14
C LEU A 248 3.85 9.07 6.60
N ASN A 249 4.34 9.89 5.68
CA ASN A 249 5.21 11.03 6.00
C ASN A 249 4.52 11.96 7.01
N GLY A 250 4.95 11.88 8.28
CA GLY A 250 4.47 12.77 9.35
C GLY A 250 3.20 12.33 10.08
N LEU A 251 2.69 11.13 9.82
CA LEU A 251 1.58 10.53 10.55
C LEU A 251 1.99 9.15 11.06
N ASP A 252 1.87 8.93 12.37
CA ASP A 252 2.00 7.60 12.97
C ASP A 252 0.77 6.76 12.61
N PHE A 253 0.82 6.12 11.45
CA PHE A 253 -0.19 5.15 11.06
C PHE A 253 0.26 3.76 11.52
N ASN A 254 -0.31 3.28 12.63
CA ASN A 254 0.16 2.09 13.32
C ASN A 254 -0.63 0.82 12.97
N GLN A 255 -1.39 0.85 11.85
CA GLN A 255 -2.15 -0.30 11.39
C GLN A 255 -1.28 -1.25 10.58
N GLN A 256 -1.36 -2.53 10.93
CA GLN A 256 -0.72 -3.60 10.18
C GLN A 256 -1.71 -4.12 9.14
N GLY A 257 -1.23 -4.30 7.91
CA GLY A 257 -1.97 -4.88 6.81
C GLY A 257 -1.35 -6.19 6.35
N GLU A 258 -1.98 -6.77 5.35
CA GLU A 258 -1.57 -8.02 4.73
C GLU A 258 -1.34 -7.84 3.24
N LEU A 259 -0.22 -8.35 2.75
CA LEU A 259 0.11 -8.36 1.33
C LEU A 259 -0.59 -9.54 0.65
N LEU A 260 -1.45 -9.22 -0.32
CA LEU A 260 -2.20 -10.22 -1.09
C LEU A 260 -1.41 -10.61 -2.35
N PHE A 261 -1.10 -11.89 -2.50
CA PHE A 261 -0.39 -12.41 -3.68
C PHE A 261 -1.33 -12.85 -4.82
N SER A 262 -2.59 -12.43 -4.81
CA SER A 262 -3.64 -12.95 -5.67
C SER A 262 -3.68 -12.40 -7.10
N GLU A 263 -3.04 -11.27 -7.36
CA GLU A 263 -3.01 -10.67 -8.71
C GLU A 263 -1.57 -10.35 -9.11
N VAL A 264 -0.95 -11.24 -9.85
CA VAL A 264 0.37 -10.98 -10.45
C VAL A 264 0.16 -10.57 -11.89
N SER A 265 0.02 -9.28 -12.14
CA SER A 265 0.12 -8.72 -13.48
C SER A 265 1.46 -8.00 -13.61
N VAL A 266 2.16 -8.29 -14.69
CA VAL A 266 3.37 -7.57 -15.07
C VAL A 266 2.97 -6.48 -16.04
N GLU A 267 3.26 -5.25 -15.73
CA GLU A 267 3.05 -4.13 -16.64
C GLU A 267 4.11 -4.20 -17.76
N GLU A 268 3.69 -4.44 -18.99
CA GLU A 268 4.59 -4.72 -20.11
C GLU A 268 5.56 -3.56 -20.38
N ASP A 269 5.12 -2.33 -20.18
CA ASP A 269 5.92 -1.12 -20.46
C ASP A 269 7.04 -0.89 -19.43
N THR A 270 6.84 -1.24 -18.18
CA THR A 270 7.76 -0.94 -17.06
C THR A 270 8.43 -2.19 -16.50
N GLY A 271 7.88 -3.38 -16.77
CA GLY A 271 8.29 -4.64 -16.14
C GLY A 271 8.01 -4.67 -14.64
N ALA A 272 7.20 -3.73 -14.14
CA ALA A 272 6.80 -3.66 -12.75
C ALA A 272 5.68 -4.66 -12.45
N ILE A 273 5.74 -5.24 -11.26
CA ILE A 273 4.68 -6.07 -10.69
C ILE A 273 3.89 -5.22 -9.70
N LEU A 274 2.58 -5.19 -9.88
CA LEU A 274 1.67 -4.56 -8.94
C LEU A 274 1.29 -5.59 -7.87
N LEU A 275 1.63 -5.30 -6.63
CA LEU A 275 1.21 -6.04 -5.45
C LEU A 275 0.15 -5.26 -4.72
N ARG A 276 -0.85 -5.94 -4.20
CA ARG A 276 -1.92 -5.32 -3.43
C ARG A 276 -1.86 -5.75 -1.98
N ALA A 277 -1.91 -4.79 -1.08
CA ALA A 277 -2.06 -5.03 0.35
C ALA A 277 -3.39 -4.48 0.85
N VAL A 278 -3.97 -5.13 1.86
CA VAL A 278 -5.21 -4.69 2.52
C VAL A 278 -4.89 -4.19 3.92
N PHE A 279 -5.49 -3.05 4.27
CA PHE A 279 -5.31 -2.41 5.56
C PHE A 279 -6.66 -2.07 6.19
N PRO A 280 -6.83 -2.28 7.50
CA PRO A 280 -7.96 -1.71 8.22
C PRO A 280 -7.84 -0.18 8.24
N ASN A 281 -8.95 0.53 8.04
CA ASN A 281 -9.02 1.99 8.04
C ASN A 281 -10.26 2.49 8.79
N PRO A 282 -10.44 2.10 10.06
CA PRO A 282 -11.65 2.41 10.82
C PRO A 282 -11.86 3.91 11.00
N ASP A 283 -10.77 4.66 11.20
CA ASP A 283 -10.80 6.12 11.37
C ASP A 283 -10.89 6.89 10.05
N LYS A 284 -10.92 6.18 8.90
CA LYS A 284 -11.01 6.74 7.56
C LYS A 284 -9.95 7.82 7.26
N THR A 285 -8.77 7.68 7.85
CA THR A 285 -7.64 8.60 7.68
C THR A 285 -6.95 8.43 6.33
N LEU A 286 -7.04 7.23 5.74
CA LEU A 286 -6.53 6.94 4.41
C LEU A 286 -7.62 7.18 3.37
N TYR A 287 -7.31 8.03 2.39
CA TYR A 287 -8.16 8.31 1.24
C TYR A 287 -7.55 7.69 -0.03
N PRO A 288 -8.37 7.28 -1.00
CA PRO A 288 -7.87 6.77 -2.28
C PRO A 288 -6.99 7.79 -3.01
N GLY A 289 -5.89 7.31 -3.61
CA GLY A 289 -4.94 8.12 -4.35
C GLY A 289 -3.80 8.71 -3.52
N MET A 290 -3.78 8.54 -2.19
CA MET A 290 -2.67 9.00 -1.35
C MET A 290 -1.41 8.20 -1.64
N PHE A 291 -0.27 8.89 -1.64
CA PHE A 291 1.04 8.26 -1.74
C PHE A 291 1.47 7.78 -0.35
N VAL A 292 1.86 6.52 -0.26
CA VAL A 292 2.28 5.85 0.97
C VAL A 292 3.56 5.06 0.74
N ARG A 293 4.29 4.75 1.81
CA ARG A 293 5.37 3.77 1.79
C ARG A 293 4.95 2.54 2.56
N ALA A 294 5.01 1.41 1.91
CA ALA A 294 4.74 0.11 2.53
C ALA A 294 6.07 -0.52 2.96
N ALA A 295 6.24 -0.75 4.25
CA ALA A 295 7.36 -1.49 4.81
C ALA A 295 6.97 -2.97 4.84
N VAL A 296 7.49 -3.74 3.89
CA VAL A 296 7.30 -5.19 3.83
C VAL A 296 8.38 -5.84 4.65
N SER A 297 8.01 -6.68 5.64
CA SER A 297 8.96 -7.45 6.44
C SER A 297 9.66 -8.48 5.55
N GLU A 298 11.01 -8.50 5.61
CA GLU A 298 11.86 -9.50 4.93
C GLU A 298 12.31 -10.62 5.89
N GLY A 299 11.80 -10.58 7.13
CA GLY A 299 12.13 -11.53 8.19
C GLY A 299 13.04 -10.96 9.27
N THR A 300 13.34 -11.77 10.28
CA THR A 300 14.17 -11.39 11.42
C THR A 300 15.48 -12.19 11.41
N ILE A 301 16.60 -11.49 11.49
CA ILE A 301 17.93 -12.09 11.73
C ILE A 301 18.21 -12.03 13.22
N ASN A 302 18.14 -13.17 13.91
CA ASN A 302 18.32 -13.23 15.37
C ASN A 302 19.77 -13.00 15.84
N THR A 303 20.74 -13.08 14.94
CA THR A 303 22.18 -12.97 15.23
C THR A 303 22.85 -12.02 14.25
N ALA A 304 22.21 -10.87 13.98
CA ALA A 304 22.78 -9.84 13.11
C ALA A 304 23.99 -9.19 13.79
N LEU A 305 25.10 -9.04 13.06
CA LEU A 305 26.27 -8.29 13.51
C LEU A 305 26.24 -6.92 12.84
N LEU A 306 26.00 -5.88 13.64
CA LEU A 306 25.94 -4.50 13.20
C LEU A 306 27.21 -3.76 13.59
N LEU A 307 27.74 -2.97 12.66
CA LEU A 307 28.92 -2.13 12.90
C LEU A 307 28.64 -0.69 12.44
N PRO A 308 28.94 0.31 13.30
CA PRO A 308 28.84 1.70 12.89
C PRO A 308 29.63 1.98 11.61
N GLN A 309 29.03 2.70 10.68
CA GLN A 309 29.64 3.03 9.38
C GLN A 309 31.02 3.67 9.52
N LYS A 310 31.24 4.45 10.60
CA LYS A 310 32.54 5.06 10.93
C LYS A 310 33.66 4.06 11.25
N ALA A 311 33.32 2.83 11.65
CA ALA A 311 34.29 1.76 11.95
C ALA A 311 34.76 1.03 10.69
N VAL A 312 34.03 1.13 9.59
CA VAL A 312 34.31 0.42 8.34
C VAL A 312 35.08 1.33 7.39
N THR A 313 36.30 0.92 7.05
CA THR A 313 37.17 1.64 6.10
C THR A 313 37.27 0.83 4.80
N ARG A 314 37.55 1.51 3.68
CA ARG A 314 37.78 0.85 2.39
C ARG A 314 39.23 0.96 1.97
N ASP A 315 39.78 -0.13 1.46
CA ASP A 315 41.12 -0.12 0.87
C ASP A 315 41.14 0.61 -0.48
N PRO A 316 42.32 0.88 -1.09
CA PRO A 316 42.40 1.51 -2.42
C PRO A 316 41.71 0.75 -3.55
N ARG A 317 41.38 -0.51 -3.34
CA ARG A 317 40.61 -1.35 -4.27
C ARG A 317 39.12 -1.35 -3.97
N GLY A 318 38.67 -0.53 -2.98
CA GLY A 318 37.27 -0.41 -2.59
C GLY A 318 36.75 -1.51 -1.64
N ARG A 319 37.60 -2.45 -1.20
CA ARG A 319 37.18 -3.56 -0.33
C ARG A 319 37.04 -3.09 1.11
N PRO A 320 35.94 -3.41 1.80
CA PRO A 320 35.73 -2.98 3.18
C PRO A 320 36.60 -3.80 4.15
N TYR A 321 37.14 -3.12 5.16
CA TYR A 321 37.87 -3.73 6.26
C TYR A 321 37.63 -2.99 7.57
N VAL A 322 37.90 -3.64 8.67
CA VAL A 322 37.88 -3.09 10.03
C VAL A 322 39.24 -3.26 10.70
N MET A 323 39.50 -2.41 11.69
CA MET A 323 40.64 -2.54 12.58
C MET A 323 40.16 -3.13 13.90
N LEU A 324 40.69 -4.29 14.28
CA LEU A 324 40.40 -4.96 15.55
C LEU A 324 41.53 -4.73 16.51
N VAL A 325 41.24 -4.89 17.81
CA VAL A 325 42.23 -4.93 18.85
C VAL A 325 42.25 -6.36 19.43
N ASN A 326 43.38 -7.02 19.34
CA ASN A 326 43.55 -8.37 19.89
C ASN A 326 43.82 -8.36 21.40
N ASP A 327 43.87 -9.52 22.03
CA ASP A 327 44.12 -9.69 23.47
C ASP A 327 45.46 -9.12 23.95
N LYS A 328 46.39 -8.80 23.05
CA LYS A 328 47.68 -8.16 23.32
C LYS A 328 47.67 -6.65 23.13
N ASN A 329 46.46 -6.06 22.99
CA ASN A 329 46.25 -4.65 22.64
C ASN A 329 46.95 -4.23 21.34
N GLN A 330 47.07 -5.11 20.37
CA GLN A 330 47.65 -4.83 19.05
C GLN A 330 46.54 -4.74 18.01
N VAL A 331 46.71 -3.81 17.05
CA VAL A 331 45.77 -3.57 15.97
C VAL A 331 45.96 -4.59 14.86
N GLU A 332 44.89 -5.30 14.51
CA GLU A 332 44.81 -6.21 13.39
C GLU A 332 43.85 -5.67 12.33
N GLN A 333 44.24 -5.68 11.06
CA GLN A 333 43.35 -5.36 9.95
C GLN A 333 42.66 -6.63 9.47
N ARG A 334 41.31 -6.63 9.43
CA ARG A 334 40.54 -7.76 8.94
C ARG A 334 39.57 -7.33 7.86
N MET A 335 39.61 -8.04 6.72
CA MET A 335 38.67 -7.85 5.64
C MET A 335 37.29 -8.34 6.05
N ILE A 336 36.26 -7.60 5.68
CA ILE A 336 34.87 -7.91 6.00
C ILE A 336 34.02 -7.92 4.72
N THR A 337 32.85 -8.48 4.81
CA THR A 337 31.82 -8.35 3.78
C THR A 337 30.61 -7.62 4.37
N THR A 338 30.28 -6.46 3.82
CA THR A 338 29.10 -5.70 4.21
C THR A 338 27.94 -6.09 3.29
N GLU A 339 26.76 -6.30 3.84
CA GLU A 339 25.56 -6.67 3.07
C GLU A 339 24.75 -5.42 2.70
N ARG A 340 24.22 -4.72 3.70
CA ARG A 340 23.46 -3.48 3.52
C ARG A 340 23.68 -2.50 4.67
N ALA A 341 23.36 -1.23 4.46
CA ALA A 341 23.31 -0.23 5.50
C ALA A 341 21.95 -0.26 6.20
N ILE A 342 21.96 -0.23 7.53
CA ILE A 342 20.78 -0.15 8.39
C ILE A 342 20.94 1.10 9.26
N GLY A 343 20.24 2.15 8.94
CA GLY A 343 20.42 3.45 9.61
C GLY A 343 21.89 3.94 9.54
N SER A 344 22.55 4.08 10.71
CA SER A 344 23.96 4.49 10.85
C SER A 344 24.96 3.31 10.78
N ASP A 345 24.47 2.08 10.67
CA ASP A 345 25.28 0.87 10.80
C ASP A 345 25.33 0.06 9.51
N TRP A 346 26.35 -0.80 9.39
CA TRP A 346 26.46 -1.83 8.36
C TRP A 346 26.09 -3.18 8.92
N LEU A 347 25.22 -3.91 8.24
CA LEU A 347 25.01 -5.33 8.47
C LEU A 347 26.19 -6.10 7.86
N ILE A 348 26.88 -6.90 8.70
CA ILE A 348 28.05 -7.65 8.31
C ILE A 348 27.67 -9.12 8.08
N SER A 349 27.97 -9.63 6.88
CA SER A 349 27.73 -11.04 6.53
C SER A 349 28.93 -11.95 6.82
N SER A 350 30.17 -11.42 6.84
CA SER A 350 31.35 -12.21 7.15
C SER A 350 32.56 -11.34 7.54
N GLY A 351 33.53 -11.96 8.23
CA GLY A 351 34.79 -11.32 8.60
C GLY A 351 34.86 -10.83 10.04
N VAL A 352 33.73 -10.76 10.76
CA VAL A 352 33.67 -10.39 12.18
C VAL A 352 32.93 -11.47 12.95
N LYS A 353 33.28 -11.63 14.22
CA LYS A 353 32.66 -12.59 15.15
C LYS A 353 32.14 -11.86 16.38
N GLU A 354 31.22 -12.49 17.06
CA GLU A 354 30.76 -12.08 18.39
C GLU A 354 31.97 -11.97 19.32
N GLY A 355 32.05 -10.88 20.11
CA GLY A 355 33.14 -10.61 21.04
C GLY A 355 34.35 -9.89 20.42
N ASP A 356 34.42 -9.75 19.10
CA ASP A 356 35.49 -8.97 18.46
C ASP A 356 35.46 -7.51 18.94
N THR A 357 36.61 -6.96 19.29
CA THR A 357 36.76 -5.55 19.70
C THR A 357 37.22 -4.71 18.51
N ILE A 358 36.36 -3.80 18.05
CA ILE A 358 36.55 -3.02 16.81
C ILE A 358 36.79 -1.55 17.13
N ILE A 359 37.78 -0.94 16.47
CA ILE A 359 38.09 0.48 16.62
C ILE A 359 37.06 1.32 15.85
N VAL A 360 36.41 2.25 16.56
CA VAL A 360 35.38 3.16 15.98
C VAL A 360 35.89 4.61 15.86
N SER A 361 36.93 4.96 16.63
CA SER A 361 37.55 6.30 16.60
C SER A 361 39.06 6.19 16.78
N GLY A 362 39.81 7.09 16.15
CA GLY A 362 41.27 7.07 16.18
C GLY A 362 41.94 6.26 15.06
N LEU A 363 41.20 5.76 14.10
CA LEU A 363 41.67 4.95 12.97
C LEU A 363 42.85 5.58 12.21
N GLN A 364 42.93 6.93 12.12
CA GLN A 364 44.01 7.63 11.45
C GLN A 364 45.34 7.63 12.21
N LYS A 365 45.29 7.31 13.52
CA LYS A 365 46.46 7.30 14.42
C LYS A 365 47.12 5.95 14.54
N VAL A 366 46.53 4.92 13.98
CA VAL A 366 46.93 3.52 14.15
C VAL A 366 47.30 2.85 12.83
N ARG A 367 48.18 1.87 12.91
CA ARG A 367 48.56 1.03 11.76
C ARG A 367 48.50 -0.46 12.23
N PRO A 368 48.27 -1.40 11.32
CA PRO A 368 48.34 -2.80 11.65
C PRO A 368 49.65 -3.16 12.39
N GLY A 369 49.54 -3.88 13.51
CA GLY A 369 50.67 -4.23 14.40
C GLY A 369 50.97 -3.20 15.48
N ALA A 370 50.41 -2.00 15.48
CA ALA A 370 50.64 -1.02 16.53
C ALA A 370 49.95 -1.40 17.84
N THR A 371 50.64 -1.13 18.97
CA THR A 371 50.02 -1.25 20.29
C THR A 371 49.21 -0.02 20.61
N VAL A 372 47.98 -0.17 21.10
CA VAL A 372 47.02 0.89 21.38
C VAL A 372 46.57 0.85 22.84
N GLN A 373 46.14 1.99 23.31
CA GLN A 373 45.47 2.13 24.60
C GLN A 373 43.97 2.26 24.33
N ILE A 374 43.19 1.31 24.81
CA ILE A 374 41.74 1.32 24.68
C ILE A 374 41.16 2.36 25.62
N THR A 375 40.38 3.26 25.05
CA THR A 375 39.47 4.12 25.81
C THR A 375 38.06 3.59 25.53
N ASN A 376 37.38 3.05 26.54
CA ASN A 376 36.02 2.56 26.35
C ASN A 376 35.13 3.74 25.94
N SER A 377 34.56 3.67 24.77
CA SER A 377 33.41 4.48 24.44
C SER A 377 32.25 3.99 25.33
N ALA A 378 31.67 4.87 26.12
CA ALA A 378 30.47 4.58 26.86
C ALA A 378 29.40 4.06 25.88
N SER A 379 28.78 2.94 26.30
CA SER A 379 27.58 2.38 25.66
C SER A 379 26.64 3.47 25.15
N ASN A 380 26.12 3.29 23.94
CA ASN A 380 25.02 4.07 23.35
C ASN A 380 23.99 4.49 24.39
N GLU A 381 24.00 5.76 24.77
CA GLU A 381 22.79 6.43 25.24
C GLU A 381 21.90 6.65 24.01
N GLN A 382 20.80 5.92 24.02
CA GLN A 382 19.64 6.16 23.16
C GLN A 382 19.12 7.59 23.41
N GLN A 383 19.04 8.37 22.37
CA GLN A 383 18.09 9.47 22.26
C GLN A 383 17.28 9.31 20.98
#